data_461b4d5c25250dca70a6d32bfd1cc239
#
_entry.id   461b4d5c25250dca70a6d32bfd1cc239
#
_cell.length_a   1.000
_cell.length_b   1.000
_cell.length_c   1.000
_cell.angle_alpha   90.00
_cell.angle_beta   90.00
_cell.angle_gamma   90.00
#
_symmetry.space_group_name_H-M   'P 1'
#
loop_
_entity.id
_entity.type
_entity.pdbx_description
1 polymer ?
#
loop_
_entity_poly.entity_id
_entity_poly.type
_entity_poly.pdbx_seq_one_letter_code
_entity_poly.pdbx_strand_id
1 'polypeptide(L)'
;MQLREYQQRSIDQLYEWMRENDGNPCLELPTGAGKSHIVAALCKDALQNWPETRVLMLTHMKELIEQNAAKMREHWPNAPLGIYSASVGKKQLGEPITFAGIQSISKRAAQIGHTDIIIIDECHLVGHKDEGGYRALIAGLQAINPSIRVIGLTATPYRLGHGLITDKPAIFDGIVKPVSIEELVFKGYLAPLRSKHTGKRLDTTGVHKRGGEFIESELQAAVNTDENNDALVSEIMARAEGRKSWLLFCAGVQHAQAMADALIAAGVKAECVTGATPKKERERIIASFKAGEITALTNANVLTTGFDAPDTDLIVLARPTLSPALYVQMAGRGMRLKSHIDDCLVLDFAGCVETHGPVTAVIPPSKNGEKSGKPPVKPCPECGEILHASTMTCTACGHIFEREEPKLALRNDDIMGIDGREMAVTSWLWSKHTSQNSGKDMLRCTYYGLLSDKPVTEYFCVTHTGYAGDRAARAVGAIAYRAGVGDIVDIDLLDAATALTAGTPPASIEYKKDGNFYRVLDRIWQDDKAEKT
;
A
#
# COMPACT_ATOMS: atom_id res chain seq x y z
N MET A 1 -14.79 24.10 -18.78
CA MET A 1 -14.48 23.99 -17.34
C MET A 1 -13.01 24.12 -17.14
N GLN A 2 -12.57 24.86 -16.13
CA GLN A 2 -11.15 25.02 -15.82
C GLN A 2 -10.72 23.88 -14.90
N LEU A 3 -9.65 23.17 -15.26
CA LEU A 3 -9.06 22.14 -14.40
C LEU A 3 -8.41 22.81 -13.18
N ARG A 4 -8.42 22.11 -12.05
CA ARG A 4 -7.60 22.48 -10.91
C ARG A 4 -6.14 22.21 -11.24
N GLU A 5 -5.23 22.92 -10.58
CA GLU A 5 -3.79 22.81 -10.81
C GLU A 5 -3.28 21.35 -10.80
N TYR A 6 -3.66 20.57 -9.80
CA TYR A 6 -3.24 19.15 -9.71
C TYR A 6 -3.85 18.27 -10.79
N GLN A 7 -5.04 18.62 -11.31
CA GLN A 7 -5.66 17.87 -12.42
C GLN A 7 -4.92 18.13 -13.73
N GLN A 8 -4.52 19.38 -13.97
CA GLN A 8 -3.66 19.69 -15.11
C GLN A 8 -2.30 19.00 -14.97
N ARG A 9 -1.65 19.13 -13.81
CA ARG A 9 -0.39 18.43 -13.51
C ARG A 9 -0.48 16.92 -13.72
N SER A 10 -1.64 16.31 -13.44
CA SER A 10 -1.85 14.87 -13.67
C SER A 10 -1.77 14.51 -15.15
N ILE A 11 -2.32 15.35 -16.02
CA ILE A 11 -2.26 15.17 -17.47
C ILE A 11 -0.84 15.41 -17.98
N ASP A 12 -0.20 16.48 -17.52
CA ASP A 12 1.14 16.88 -17.94
C ASP A 12 2.18 15.78 -17.58
N GLN A 13 2.15 15.28 -16.35
CA GLN A 13 3.03 14.19 -15.91
C GLN A 13 2.73 12.86 -16.59
N LEU A 14 1.46 12.58 -16.92
CA LEU A 14 1.10 11.40 -17.70
C LEU A 14 1.71 11.48 -19.11
N TYR A 15 1.60 12.63 -19.79
CA TYR A 15 2.20 12.84 -21.11
C TYR A 15 3.74 12.82 -21.07
N GLU A 16 4.35 13.39 -20.02
CA GLU A 16 5.79 13.34 -19.80
C GLU A 16 6.26 11.89 -19.69
N TRP A 17 5.61 11.11 -18.83
CA TRP A 17 5.92 9.69 -18.66
C TRP A 17 5.78 8.91 -19.98
N MET A 18 4.70 9.16 -20.75
CA MET A 18 4.45 8.50 -22.04
C MET A 18 5.45 8.90 -23.15
N ARG A 19 6.09 10.06 -23.06
CA ARG A 19 7.16 10.47 -23.98
C ARG A 19 8.49 9.78 -23.66
N GLU A 20 8.75 9.53 -22.40
CA GLU A 20 9.99 8.94 -21.92
C GLU A 20 9.96 7.41 -21.90
N ASN A 21 8.79 6.79 -21.95
CA ASN A 21 8.60 5.36 -21.78
C ASN A 21 7.66 4.77 -22.83
N ASP A 22 8.03 3.60 -23.35
CA ASP A 22 7.20 2.86 -24.32
C ASP A 22 6.12 1.97 -23.68
N GLY A 23 6.10 1.88 -22.37
CA GLY A 23 5.18 1.04 -21.61
C GLY A 23 3.79 1.64 -21.37
N ASN A 24 3.04 1.03 -20.48
CA ASN A 24 1.70 1.42 -20.08
C ASN A 24 1.71 2.05 -18.69
N PRO A 25 1.38 3.33 -18.54
CA PRO A 25 1.34 4.01 -17.24
C PRO A 25 0.09 3.68 -16.43
N CYS A 26 0.23 3.71 -15.11
CA CYS A 26 -0.89 3.80 -14.18
C CYS A 26 -0.88 5.15 -13.47
N LEU A 27 -1.96 5.89 -13.55
CA LEU A 27 -2.15 7.15 -12.86
C LEU A 27 -2.79 6.88 -11.48
N GLU A 28 -2.02 7.06 -10.41
CA GLU A 28 -2.50 6.95 -9.03
C GLU A 28 -3.14 8.27 -8.61
N LEU A 29 -4.44 8.24 -8.40
CA LEU A 29 -5.22 9.41 -7.97
C LEU A 29 -6.08 9.06 -6.76
N PRO A 30 -6.03 9.82 -5.67
CA PRO A 30 -6.86 9.62 -4.49
C PRO A 30 -8.35 9.51 -4.82
N THR A 31 -9.09 8.79 -3.98
CA THR A 31 -10.55 8.79 -4.03
C THR A 31 -11.06 10.21 -3.80
N GLY A 32 -11.98 10.68 -4.65
CA GLY A 32 -12.48 12.05 -4.60
C GLY A 32 -11.63 13.10 -5.35
N ALA A 33 -10.46 12.75 -5.89
CA ALA A 33 -9.61 13.66 -6.67
C ALA A 33 -10.21 14.06 -8.05
N GLY A 34 -11.39 13.58 -8.41
CA GLY A 34 -12.02 13.94 -9.67
C GLY A 34 -11.43 13.22 -10.88
N LYS A 35 -11.15 11.91 -10.76
CA LYS A 35 -10.68 11.05 -11.88
C LYS A 35 -11.48 11.25 -13.18
N SER A 36 -12.81 11.32 -13.08
CA SER A 36 -13.67 11.51 -14.26
C SER A 36 -13.45 12.85 -14.97
N HIS A 37 -13.05 13.90 -14.25
CA HIS A 37 -12.71 15.20 -14.83
C HIS A 37 -11.40 15.12 -15.62
N ILE A 38 -10.40 14.46 -15.04
CA ILE A 38 -9.10 14.24 -15.68
C ILE A 38 -9.27 13.40 -16.96
N VAL A 39 -10.08 12.33 -16.92
CA VAL A 39 -10.39 11.52 -18.09
C VAL A 39 -11.08 12.35 -19.17
N ALA A 40 -12.08 13.17 -18.82
CA ALA A 40 -12.77 14.02 -19.78
C ALA A 40 -11.84 15.03 -20.45
N ALA A 41 -10.95 15.65 -19.65
CA ALA A 41 -9.98 16.59 -20.16
C ALA A 41 -8.92 15.90 -21.04
N LEU A 42 -8.41 14.74 -20.63
CA LEU A 42 -7.46 13.95 -21.41
C LEU A 42 -8.04 13.54 -22.77
N CYS A 43 -9.27 13.02 -22.78
CA CYS A 43 -9.95 12.65 -24.02
C CYS A 43 -10.17 13.86 -24.93
N LYS A 44 -10.59 15.00 -24.36
CA LYS A 44 -10.82 16.23 -25.11
C LYS A 44 -9.52 16.77 -25.69
N ASP A 45 -8.45 16.82 -24.91
CA ASP A 45 -7.13 17.25 -25.34
C ASP A 45 -6.58 16.36 -26.46
N ALA A 46 -6.69 15.04 -26.30
CA ALA A 46 -6.26 14.07 -27.32
C ALA A 46 -6.98 14.28 -28.65
N LEU A 47 -8.32 14.44 -28.65
CA LEU A 47 -9.08 14.64 -29.88
C LEU A 47 -8.90 16.04 -30.48
N GLN A 48 -8.57 17.05 -29.68
CA GLN A 48 -8.26 18.41 -30.18
C GLN A 48 -6.92 18.45 -30.91
N ASN A 49 -5.91 17.76 -30.36
CA ASN A 49 -4.58 17.73 -30.95
C ASN A 49 -4.43 16.68 -32.06
N TRP A 50 -5.17 15.56 -31.92
CA TRP A 50 -5.18 14.43 -32.87
C TRP A 50 -6.61 13.98 -33.12
N PRO A 51 -7.34 14.58 -34.08
CA PRO A 51 -8.78 14.35 -34.31
C PRO A 51 -9.17 12.91 -34.64
N GLU A 52 -8.24 12.11 -35.19
CA GLU A 52 -8.47 10.70 -35.53
C GLU A 52 -8.31 9.75 -34.35
N THR A 53 -7.89 10.27 -33.17
CA THR A 53 -7.67 9.45 -31.98
C THR A 53 -8.93 8.69 -31.57
N ARG A 54 -8.78 7.41 -31.30
CA ARG A 54 -9.83 6.54 -30.77
C ARG A 54 -9.51 6.10 -29.36
N VAL A 55 -10.42 6.39 -28.43
CA VAL A 55 -10.28 6.09 -27.02
C VAL A 55 -11.32 5.05 -26.59
N LEU A 56 -10.85 3.97 -25.98
CA LEU A 56 -11.69 2.95 -25.35
C LEU A 56 -11.54 3.02 -23.83
N MET A 57 -12.59 3.44 -23.14
CA MET A 57 -12.61 3.42 -21.68
C MET A 57 -13.30 2.15 -21.17
N LEU A 58 -12.58 1.38 -20.38
CA LEU A 58 -13.01 0.10 -19.82
C LEU A 58 -13.29 0.20 -18.33
N THR A 59 -14.38 -0.39 -17.91
CA THR A 59 -14.71 -0.60 -16.50
C THR A 59 -15.47 -1.93 -16.34
N HIS A 60 -15.48 -2.45 -15.13
CA HIS A 60 -16.17 -3.71 -14.81
C HIS A 60 -17.55 -3.50 -14.19
N MET A 61 -17.92 -2.27 -13.80
CA MET A 61 -19.19 -1.95 -13.16
C MET A 61 -20.07 -1.05 -14.03
N LYS A 62 -21.36 -1.40 -14.06
CA LYS A 62 -22.38 -0.65 -14.81
C LYS A 62 -22.47 0.81 -14.35
N GLU A 63 -22.51 1.01 -13.04
CA GLU A 63 -22.66 2.31 -12.39
C GLU A 63 -21.53 3.27 -12.78
N LEU A 64 -20.30 2.75 -12.90
CA LEU A 64 -19.14 3.54 -13.34
C LEU A 64 -19.26 3.96 -14.82
N ILE A 65 -19.83 3.10 -15.69
CA ILE A 65 -20.04 3.47 -17.09
C ILE A 65 -21.01 4.65 -17.20
N GLU A 66 -22.15 4.55 -16.52
CA GLU A 66 -23.19 5.59 -16.54
C GLU A 66 -22.69 6.90 -15.93
N GLN A 67 -21.97 6.84 -14.79
CA GLN A 67 -21.41 8.01 -14.12
C GLN A 67 -20.31 8.68 -14.93
N ASN A 68 -19.35 7.91 -15.44
CA ASN A 68 -18.26 8.45 -16.24
C ASN A 68 -18.78 9.07 -17.54
N ALA A 69 -19.79 8.45 -18.19
CA ALA A 69 -20.43 9.01 -19.36
C ALA A 69 -21.22 10.30 -19.06
N ALA A 70 -21.91 10.35 -17.92
CA ALA A 70 -22.62 11.56 -17.49
C ALA A 70 -21.63 12.70 -17.18
N LYS A 71 -20.55 12.39 -16.44
CA LYS A 71 -19.49 13.37 -16.15
C LYS A 71 -18.76 13.84 -17.40
N MET A 72 -18.50 12.96 -18.37
CA MET A 72 -17.93 13.36 -19.65
C MET A 72 -18.84 14.40 -20.34
N ARG A 73 -20.14 14.17 -20.41
CA ARG A 73 -21.10 15.13 -21.02
C ARG A 73 -21.26 16.41 -20.22
N GLU A 74 -21.15 16.35 -18.91
CA GLU A 74 -21.14 17.55 -18.06
C GLU A 74 -19.96 18.47 -18.38
N HIS A 75 -18.77 17.89 -18.63
CA HIS A 75 -17.55 18.64 -18.92
C HIS A 75 -17.38 18.98 -20.40
N TRP A 76 -17.90 18.14 -21.27
CA TRP A 76 -17.87 18.28 -22.71
C TRP A 76 -19.23 17.87 -23.31
N PRO A 77 -20.23 18.79 -23.36
CA PRO A 77 -21.59 18.48 -23.79
C PRO A 77 -21.70 17.77 -25.15
N ASN A 78 -20.85 18.15 -26.11
CA ASN A 78 -20.81 17.59 -27.46
C ASN A 78 -19.71 16.52 -27.62
N ALA A 79 -19.30 15.85 -26.54
CA ALA A 79 -18.32 14.77 -26.64
C ALA A 79 -18.83 13.66 -27.61
N PRO A 80 -18.01 13.25 -28.57
CA PRO A 80 -18.35 12.15 -29.51
C PRO A 80 -18.23 10.81 -28.78
N LEU A 81 -19.24 10.49 -27.96
CA LEU A 81 -19.25 9.43 -26.98
C LEU A 81 -20.29 8.36 -27.25
N GLY A 82 -19.83 7.12 -27.51
CA GLY A 82 -20.63 5.90 -27.52
C GLY A 82 -20.56 5.12 -26.20
N ILE A 83 -21.58 4.33 -25.93
CA ILE A 83 -21.62 3.39 -24.79
C ILE A 83 -21.85 1.98 -25.32
N TYR A 84 -20.98 1.05 -24.87
CA TYR A 84 -21.12 -0.38 -25.17
C TYR A 84 -21.18 -1.21 -23.90
N SER A 85 -22.37 -1.54 -23.46
CA SER A 85 -22.59 -2.35 -22.26
C SER A 85 -23.94 -3.03 -22.29
N ALA A 86 -23.96 -4.35 -22.11
CA ALA A 86 -25.19 -5.14 -22.01
C ALA A 86 -25.98 -4.74 -20.75
N SER A 87 -25.31 -4.45 -19.64
CA SER A 87 -25.96 -4.05 -18.40
C SER A 87 -26.59 -2.65 -18.45
N VAL A 88 -26.09 -1.76 -19.32
CA VAL A 88 -26.68 -0.43 -19.61
C VAL A 88 -27.74 -0.53 -20.72
N GLY A 89 -27.73 -1.61 -21.49
CA GLY A 89 -28.65 -1.80 -22.61
C GLY A 89 -28.27 -1.01 -23.88
N LYS A 90 -27.01 -0.58 -24.00
CA LYS A 90 -26.50 0.18 -25.16
C LYS A 90 -25.36 -0.58 -25.85
N LYS A 91 -25.34 -0.51 -27.19
CA LYS A 91 -24.36 -1.17 -28.07
C LYS A 91 -23.85 -0.21 -29.14
N GLN A 92 -23.31 0.95 -28.73
CA GLN A 92 -22.81 1.99 -29.62
C GLN A 92 -21.29 1.83 -29.78
N LEU A 93 -20.85 1.44 -30.96
CA LEU A 93 -19.45 1.42 -31.42
C LEU A 93 -19.32 2.40 -32.59
N GLY A 94 -18.10 2.86 -32.83
CA GLY A 94 -17.80 3.75 -33.95
C GLY A 94 -17.56 5.20 -33.58
N GLU A 95 -18.01 5.63 -32.40
CA GLU A 95 -17.68 6.95 -31.86
C GLU A 95 -16.19 7.02 -31.50
N PRO A 96 -15.56 8.20 -31.63
CA PRO A 96 -14.16 8.41 -31.23
C PRO A 96 -13.88 7.99 -29.79
N ILE A 97 -14.80 8.24 -28.86
CA ILE A 97 -14.72 7.79 -27.47
C ILE A 97 -15.78 6.72 -27.22
N THR A 98 -15.37 5.54 -26.75
CA THR A 98 -16.30 4.48 -26.38
C THR A 98 -16.12 4.08 -24.92
N PHE A 99 -17.18 4.19 -24.11
CA PHE A 99 -17.22 3.66 -22.76
C PHE A 99 -17.84 2.28 -22.76
N ALA A 100 -17.10 1.27 -22.23
CA ALA A 100 -17.52 -0.11 -22.34
C ALA A 100 -17.36 -0.91 -21.04
N GLY A 101 -18.31 -1.82 -20.81
CA GLY A 101 -18.16 -2.86 -19.79
C GLY A 101 -17.32 -4.02 -20.33
N ILE A 102 -16.25 -4.38 -19.61
CA ILE A 102 -15.32 -5.43 -20.06
C ILE A 102 -16.03 -6.75 -20.37
N GLN A 103 -17.02 -7.16 -19.55
CA GLN A 103 -17.77 -8.39 -19.79
C GLN A 103 -18.54 -8.38 -21.11
N SER A 104 -18.93 -7.19 -21.62
CA SER A 104 -19.66 -7.04 -22.88
C SER A 104 -18.76 -7.01 -24.11
N ILE A 105 -17.48 -6.61 -23.94
CA ILE A 105 -16.61 -6.25 -25.07
C ILE A 105 -15.35 -7.12 -25.18
N SER A 106 -15.01 -7.92 -24.17
CA SER A 106 -13.75 -8.67 -24.05
C SER A 106 -13.39 -9.54 -25.25
N LYS A 107 -14.38 -10.05 -25.99
CA LYS A 107 -14.20 -10.92 -27.17
C LYS A 107 -14.46 -10.22 -28.51
N ARG A 108 -14.44 -8.87 -28.54
CA ARG A 108 -14.89 -8.09 -29.69
C ARG A 108 -13.84 -7.16 -30.30
N ALA A 109 -12.55 -7.47 -30.14
CA ALA A 109 -11.45 -6.64 -30.64
C ALA A 109 -11.63 -6.29 -32.15
N ALA A 110 -11.99 -7.26 -32.98
CA ALA A 110 -12.23 -7.04 -34.41
C ALA A 110 -13.43 -6.10 -34.70
N GLN A 111 -14.46 -6.07 -33.83
CA GLN A 111 -15.61 -5.17 -33.99
C GLN A 111 -15.32 -3.75 -33.51
N ILE A 112 -14.43 -3.60 -32.53
CA ILE A 112 -13.95 -2.30 -32.04
C ILE A 112 -13.07 -1.66 -33.09
N GLY A 113 -12.17 -2.46 -33.70
CA GLY A 113 -11.23 -1.99 -34.72
C GLY A 113 -10.08 -1.19 -34.13
N HIS A 114 -9.56 -0.24 -34.90
CA HIS A 114 -8.45 0.61 -34.52
C HIS A 114 -8.76 1.37 -33.23
N THR A 115 -7.82 1.35 -32.29
CA THR A 115 -7.89 2.05 -31.00
C THR A 115 -6.48 2.54 -30.67
N ASP A 116 -6.34 3.78 -30.25
CA ASP A 116 -5.06 4.39 -29.90
C ASP A 116 -4.80 4.34 -28.40
N ILE A 117 -5.85 4.57 -27.61
CA ILE A 117 -5.76 4.66 -26.16
C ILE A 117 -6.82 3.77 -25.51
N ILE A 118 -6.40 2.89 -24.63
CA ILE A 118 -7.28 2.19 -23.69
C ILE A 118 -7.13 2.84 -22.32
N ILE A 119 -8.22 3.27 -21.70
CA ILE A 119 -8.23 3.76 -20.32
C ILE A 119 -8.97 2.72 -19.48
N ILE A 120 -8.34 2.23 -18.41
CA ILE A 120 -8.93 1.24 -17.50
C ILE A 120 -9.17 1.90 -16.13
N ASP A 121 -10.43 2.13 -15.80
CA ASP A 121 -10.82 2.65 -14.48
C ASP A 121 -10.81 1.52 -13.43
N GLU A 122 -10.39 1.85 -12.21
CA GLU A 122 -10.12 0.91 -11.12
C GLU A 122 -9.23 -0.26 -11.57
N CYS A 123 -8.14 0.07 -12.24
CA CYS A 123 -7.26 -0.88 -12.91
C CYS A 123 -6.57 -1.90 -11.97
N HIS A 124 -6.56 -1.66 -10.65
CA HIS A 124 -6.12 -2.64 -9.65
C HIS A 124 -6.98 -3.92 -9.64
N LEU A 125 -8.18 -3.89 -10.23
CA LEU A 125 -9.06 -5.06 -10.37
C LEU A 125 -8.67 -5.96 -11.54
N VAL A 126 -7.79 -5.52 -12.42
CA VAL A 126 -7.29 -6.34 -13.54
C VAL A 126 -6.35 -7.43 -12.99
N GLY A 127 -6.74 -8.68 -13.16
CA GLY A 127 -6.00 -9.84 -12.65
C GLY A 127 -4.66 -10.07 -13.35
N HIS A 128 -3.71 -10.70 -12.64
CA HIS A 128 -2.46 -11.19 -13.24
C HIS A 128 -2.71 -12.35 -14.23
N LYS A 129 -3.75 -13.14 -14.00
CA LYS A 129 -4.27 -14.14 -14.94
C LYS A 129 -5.41 -13.53 -15.74
N ASP A 130 -5.67 -14.01 -16.94
CA ASP A 130 -6.71 -13.47 -17.84
C ASP A 130 -8.15 -13.83 -17.41
N GLU A 131 -8.45 -13.73 -16.13
CA GLU A 131 -9.75 -14.10 -15.56
C GLU A 131 -10.86 -13.07 -15.84
N GLY A 132 -10.60 -12.00 -16.54
CA GLY A 132 -11.60 -10.95 -16.81
C GLY A 132 -11.67 -10.51 -18.25
N GLY A 133 -10.91 -11.13 -19.14
CA GLY A 133 -10.89 -10.80 -20.57
C GLY A 133 -10.17 -9.50 -20.91
N TYR A 134 -9.54 -8.81 -19.96
CA TYR A 134 -8.78 -7.59 -20.21
C TYR A 134 -7.55 -7.86 -21.08
N ARG A 135 -6.74 -8.89 -20.72
CA ARG A 135 -5.51 -9.24 -21.45
C ARG A 135 -5.83 -9.72 -22.86
N ALA A 136 -6.85 -10.56 -23.02
CA ALA A 136 -7.28 -11.04 -24.33
C ALA A 136 -7.77 -9.89 -25.22
N LEU A 137 -8.53 -8.95 -24.68
CA LEU A 137 -8.98 -7.77 -25.42
C LEU A 137 -7.80 -6.88 -25.82
N ILE A 138 -6.90 -6.56 -24.89
CA ILE A 138 -5.72 -5.73 -25.15
C ILE A 138 -4.87 -6.38 -26.23
N ALA A 139 -4.57 -7.68 -26.11
CA ALA A 139 -3.79 -8.41 -27.12
C ALA A 139 -4.45 -8.40 -28.49
N GLY A 140 -5.78 -8.56 -28.55
CA GLY A 140 -6.53 -8.48 -29.81
C GLY A 140 -6.52 -7.09 -30.45
N LEU A 141 -6.54 -6.02 -29.64
CA LEU A 141 -6.42 -4.65 -30.13
C LEU A 141 -4.98 -4.27 -30.50
N GLN A 142 -3.98 -4.79 -29.77
CA GLN A 142 -2.56 -4.65 -30.12
C GLN A 142 -2.22 -5.32 -31.46
N ALA A 143 -2.88 -6.42 -31.80
CA ALA A 143 -2.72 -7.04 -33.12
C ALA A 143 -3.24 -6.15 -34.27
N ILE A 144 -4.19 -5.24 -33.99
CA ILE A 144 -4.73 -4.27 -34.95
C ILE A 144 -3.90 -2.98 -34.97
N ASN A 145 -3.56 -2.46 -33.78
CA ASN A 145 -2.71 -1.30 -33.60
C ASN A 145 -1.58 -1.62 -32.61
N PRO A 146 -0.36 -1.98 -33.08
CA PRO A 146 0.77 -2.27 -32.20
C PRO A 146 1.22 -1.09 -31.32
N SER A 147 0.87 0.14 -31.70
CA SER A 147 1.22 1.37 -30.95
C SER A 147 0.20 1.76 -29.90
N ILE A 148 -0.83 0.92 -29.65
CA ILE A 148 -1.86 1.20 -28.66
C ILE A 148 -1.27 1.41 -27.25
N ARG A 149 -1.73 2.42 -26.54
CA ARG A 149 -1.33 2.69 -25.16
C ARG A 149 -2.43 2.33 -24.19
N VAL A 150 -2.07 1.71 -23.08
CA VAL A 150 -3.02 1.35 -21.99
C VAL A 150 -2.72 2.20 -20.77
N ILE A 151 -3.66 3.05 -20.39
CA ILE A 151 -3.58 3.93 -19.22
C ILE A 151 -4.45 3.35 -18.11
N GLY A 152 -3.86 3.04 -16.97
CA GLY A 152 -4.58 2.63 -15.76
C GLY A 152 -4.95 3.82 -14.89
N LEU A 153 -6.12 3.78 -14.27
CA LEU A 153 -6.54 4.74 -13.25
C LEU A 153 -6.91 3.98 -11.98
N THR A 154 -6.36 4.38 -10.84
CA THR A 154 -6.74 3.81 -9.54
C THR A 154 -6.33 4.74 -8.39
N ALA A 155 -6.96 4.57 -7.23
CA ALA A 155 -6.50 5.16 -5.98
C ALA A 155 -5.56 4.22 -5.20
N THR A 156 -5.49 2.95 -5.61
CA THR A 156 -4.81 1.87 -4.87
C THR A 156 -4.06 0.98 -5.87
N PRO A 157 -2.82 1.34 -6.26
CA PRO A 157 -2.07 0.65 -7.30
C PRO A 157 -1.47 -0.69 -6.81
N TYR A 158 -2.22 -1.42 -6.00
CA TYR A 158 -1.81 -2.71 -5.43
C TYR A 158 -3.02 -3.65 -5.29
N ARG A 159 -2.73 -4.94 -5.25
CA ARG A 159 -3.74 -5.99 -5.10
C ARG A 159 -3.34 -6.99 -4.03
N LEU A 160 -4.32 -7.39 -3.22
CA LEU A 160 -4.13 -8.37 -2.16
C LEU A 160 -3.53 -9.69 -2.72
N GLY A 161 -2.44 -10.16 -2.09
CA GLY A 161 -1.73 -11.37 -2.50
C GLY A 161 -0.84 -11.24 -3.76
N HIS A 162 -0.85 -10.10 -4.43
CA HIS A 162 -0.13 -9.89 -5.70
C HIS A 162 0.87 -8.72 -5.68
N GLY A 163 0.86 -7.87 -4.67
CA GLY A 163 1.73 -6.70 -4.56
C GLY A 163 1.27 -5.53 -5.44
N LEU A 164 2.23 -4.78 -6.00
CA LEU A 164 1.95 -3.66 -6.89
C LEU A 164 1.40 -4.12 -8.24
N ILE A 165 0.57 -3.30 -8.88
CA ILE A 165 0.03 -3.60 -10.23
C ILE A 165 1.10 -3.59 -11.33
N THR A 166 2.28 -3.05 -11.04
CA THR A 166 3.46 -3.05 -11.92
C THR A 166 4.34 -4.29 -11.73
N ASP A 167 4.04 -5.13 -10.74
CA ASP A 167 4.78 -6.36 -10.48
C ASP A 167 4.50 -7.41 -11.55
N LYS A 168 5.53 -7.88 -12.25
CA LYS A 168 5.39 -8.82 -13.38
C LYS A 168 4.84 -10.19 -12.95
N PRO A 169 3.93 -10.79 -13.76
CA PRO A 169 3.46 -10.34 -15.07
C PRO A 169 2.40 -9.23 -14.96
N ALA A 170 2.71 -8.01 -15.38
CA ALA A 170 1.86 -6.83 -15.28
C ALA A 170 1.41 -6.31 -16.66
N ILE A 171 0.32 -5.57 -16.71
CA ILE A 171 -0.09 -4.76 -17.86
C ILE A 171 0.59 -3.39 -17.79
N PHE A 172 0.77 -2.87 -16.57
CA PHE A 172 1.32 -1.55 -16.34
C PHE A 172 2.82 -1.62 -16.02
N ASP A 173 3.57 -0.65 -16.50
CA ASP A 173 5.03 -0.60 -16.41
C ASP A 173 5.53 0.47 -15.44
N GLY A 174 4.69 1.45 -15.10
CA GLY A 174 5.03 2.50 -14.14
C GLY A 174 3.81 3.11 -13.48
N ILE A 175 4.04 3.77 -12.33
CA ILE A 175 3.01 4.49 -11.56
C ILE A 175 3.36 5.97 -11.59
N VAL A 176 2.44 6.79 -12.07
CA VAL A 176 2.49 8.25 -12.02
C VAL A 176 1.62 8.72 -10.87
N LYS A 177 2.20 9.40 -9.88
CA LYS A 177 1.52 9.89 -8.68
C LYS A 177 1.61 11.42 -8.59
N PRO A 178 0.74 12.15 -9.26
CA PRO A 178 0.83 13.61 -9.38
C PRO A 178 0.44 14.37 -8.11
N VAL A 179 -0.33 13.77 -7.22
CA VAL A 179 -0.87 14.43 -6.03
C VAL A 179 -1.10 13.41 -4.90
N SER A 180 -0.86 13.82 -3.66
CA SER A 180 -1.14 13.03 -2.47
C SER A 180 -2.49 13.41 -1.83
N ILE A 181 -3.00 12.55 -0.92
CA ILE A 181 -4.20 12.84 -0.12
C ILE A 181 -3.94 14.06 0.76
N GLU A 182 -2.76 14.15 1.39
CA GLU A 182 -2.38 15.25 2.26
C GLU A 182 -2.39 16.59 1.53
N GLU A 183 -1.85 16.64 0.31
CA GLU A 183 -1.88 17.85 -0.52
C GLU A 183 -3.31 18.29 -0.82
N LEU A 184 -4.20 17.33 -1.17
CA LEU A 184 -5.59 17.63 -1.49
C LEU A 184 -6.37 18.11 -0.26
N VAL A 185 -6.10 17.55 0.92
CA VAL A 185 -6.70 18.01 2.19
C VAL A 185 -6.15 19.39 2.55
N PHE A 186 -4.84 19.60 2.47
CA PHE A 186 -4.22 20.89 2.77
C PHE A 186 -4.72 22.01 1.86
N LYS A 187 -4.92 21.74 0.56
CA LYS A 187 -5.49 22.70 -0.41
C LYS A 187 -7.02 22.83 -0.31
N GLY A 188 -7.68 22.14 0.61
CA GLY A 188 -9.14 22.19 0.79
C GLY A 188 -9.92 21.55 -0.37
N TYR A 189 -9.34 20.61 -1.10
CA TYR A 189 -10.03 19.86 -2.16
C TYR A 189 -10.65 18.57 -1.66
N LEU A 190 -10.16 18.05 -0.52
CA LEU A 190 -10.73 16.91 0.20
C LEU A 190 -10.93 17.29 1.67
N ALA A 191 -11.93 16.69 2.30
CA ALA A 191 -12.14 16.78 3.75
C ALA A 191 -11.22 15.81 4.49
N PRO A 192 -10.63 16.18 5.63
CA PRO A 192 -9.87 15.28 6.46
C PRO A 192 -10.76 14.19 7.06
N LEU A 193 -10.17 13.01 7.23
CA LEU A 193 -10.77 11.94 8.02
C LEU A 193 -10.26 12.02 9.45
N ARG A 194 -11.18 11.92 10.43
CA ARG A 194 -10.87 11.86 11.86
C ARG A 194 -11.17 10.46 12.36
N SER A 195 -10.16 9.67 12.66
CA SER A 195 -10.31 8.29 13.11
C SER A 195 -10.12 8.21 14.62
N LYS A 196 -11.19 8.02 15.37
CA LYS A 196 -11.12 7.87 16.81
C LYS A 196 -11.03 6.40 17.22
N HIS A 197 -10.23 6.14 18.25
CA HIS A 197 -10.16 4.83 18.86
C HIS A 197 -11.55 4.44 19.42
N THR A 198 -12.02 3.25 19.05
CA THR A 198 -13.29 2.68 19.51
C THR A 198 -13.08 1.79 20.74
N GLY A 199 -14.02 1.81 21.69
CA GLY A 199 -13.98 0.95 22.88
C GLY A 199 -14.25 -0.53 22.55
N LYS A 200 -15.10 -0.77 21.54
CA LYS A 200 -15.40 -2.12 21.03
C LYS A 200 -14.60 -2.40 19.77
N ARG A 201 -14.08 -3.61 19.68
CA ARG A 201 -13.45 -4.16 18.48
C ARG A 201 -14.10 -5.49 18.12
N LEU A 202 -14.39 -5.69 16.83
CA LEU A 202 -14.93 -6.94 16.31
C LEU A 202 -13.84 -8.01 16.29
N ASP A 203 -14.14 -9.17 16.90
CA ASP A 203 -13.21 -10.31 16.93
C ASP A 203 -13.37 -11.16 15.66
N THR A 204 -12.24 -11.45 15.05
CA THR A 204 -12.14 -12.32 13.86
C THR A 204 -11.39 -13.63 14.13
N THR A 205 -11.20 -13.96 15.41
CA THR A 205 -10.54 -15.19 15.81
C THR A 205 -11.31 -16.40 15.29
N GLY A 206 -10.62 -17.33 14.63
CA GLY A 206 -11.24 -18.52 14.06
C GLY A 206 -11.86 -18.34 12.67
N VAL A 207 -11.93 -17.12 12.12
CA VAL A 207 -12.43 -16.89 10.76
C VAL A 207 -11.37 -17.29 9.74
N HIS A 208 -11.72 -18.21 8.85
CA HIS A 208 -10.82 -18.68 7.79
C HIS A 208 -10.65 -17.66 6.66
N LYS A 209 -9.59 -17.84 5.88
CA LYS A 209 -9.24 -16.97 4.77
C LYS A 209 -9.23 -17.74 3.45
N ARG A 210 -9.68 -17.09 2.38
CA ARG A 210 -9.61 -17.59 1.01
C ARG A 210 -9.20 -16.48 0.06
N GLY A 211 -8.17 -16.73 -0.77
CA GLY A 211 -7.65 -15.71 -1.68
C GLY A 211 -7.03 -14.49 -0.98
N GLY A 212 -6.57 -14.66 0.27
CA GLY A 212 -5.99 -13.58 1.08
C GLY A 212 -7.00 -12.77 1.88
N GLU A 213 -8.31 -12.95 1.69
CA GLU A 213 -9.38 -12.24 2.41
C GLU A 213 -10.19 -13.20 3.30
N PHE A 214 -10.88 -12.69 4.30
CA PHE A 214 -11.78 -13.47 5.14
C PHE A 214 -12.92 -14.10 4.33
N ILE A 215 -13.33 -15.32 4.70
CA ILE A 215 -14.54 -15.95 4.13
C ILE A 215 -15.76 -15.19 4.66
N GLU A 216 -16.52 -14.55 3.75
CA GLU A 216 -17.59 -13.60 4.11
C GLU A 216 -18.67 -14.21 5.01
N SER A 217 -19.07 -15.46 4.75
CA SER A 217 -20.08 -16.14 5.58
C SER A 217 -19.61 -16.37 7.01
N GLU A 218 -18.34 -16.78 7.20
CA GLU A 218 -17.75 -17.00 8.51
C GLU A 218 -17.53 -15.67 9.23
N LEU A 219 -17.03 -14.66 8.52
CA LEU A 219 -16.83 -13.33 9.07
C LEU A 219 -18.16 -12.74 9.56
N GLN A 220 -19.20 -12.82 8.73
CA GLN A 220 -20.53 -12.35 9.13
C GLN A 220 -21.04 -13.08 10.37
N ALA A 221 -20.90 -14.41 10.44
CA ALA A 221 -21.33 -15.19 11.60
C ALA A 221 -20.56 -14.82 12.87
N ALA A 222 -19.26 -14.50 12.77
CA ALA A 222 -18.45 -14.12 13.90
C ALA A 222 -18.78 -12.73 14.47
N VAL A 223 -19.13 -11.78 13.59
CA VAL A 223 -19.31 -10.36 14.01
C VAL A 223 -20.78 -9.98 14.21
N ASN A 224 -21.74 -10.65 13.54
CA ASN A 224 -23.16 -10.33 13.59
C ASN A 224 -23.83 -11.04 14.78
N THR A 225 -23.61 -10.53 15.96
CA THR A 225 -24.31 -10.94 17.19
C THR A 225 -25.05 -9.75 17.77
N ASP A 226 -26.15 -9.99 18.49
CA ASP A 226 -26.93 -8.91 19.11
C ASP A 226 -26.07 -8.07 20.05
N GLU A 227 -25.21 -8.73 20.85
CA GLU A 227 -24.28 -8.05 21.75
C GLU A 227 -23.31 -7.11 21.02
N ASN A 228 -22.75 -7.57 19.87
CA ASN A 228 -21.86 -6.72 19.08
C ASN A 228 -22.65 -5.56 18.46
N ASN A 229 -23.80 -5.84 17.84
CA ASN A 229 -24.60 -4.83 17.16
C ASN A 229 -25.05 -3.74 18.14
N ASP A 230 -25.54 -4.11 19.34
CA ASP A 230 -25.95 -3.17 20.39
C ASP A 230 -24.77 -2.34 20.89
N ALA A 231 -23.60 -2.95 21.11
CA ALA A 231 -22.40 -2.24 21.52
C ALA A 231 -21.92 -1.24 20.45
N LEU A 232 -21.95 -1.63 19.17
CA LEU A 232 -21.61 -0.74 18.05
C LEU A 232 -22.57 0.43 17.97
N VAL A 233 -23.89 0.17 18.02
CA VAL A 233 -24.91 1.23 17.96
C VAL A 233 -24.78 2.17 19.13
N SER A 234 -24.60 1.67 20.35
CA SER A 234 -24.40 2.50 21.55
C SER A 234 -23.22 3.44 21.40
N GLU A 235 -22.07 2.94 20.91
CA GLU A 235 -20.88 3.77 20.70
C GLU A 235 -21.05 4.75 19.53
N ILE A 236 -21.71 4.33 18.43
CA ILE A 236 -22.05 5.23 17.32
C ILE A 236 -22.90 6.40 17.83
N MET A 237 -23.97 6.13 18.58
CA MET A 237 -24.85 7.16 19.14
C MET A 237 -24.11 8.12 20.06
N ALA A 238 -23.21 7.63 20.90
CA ALA A 238 -22.40 8.45 21.82
C ALA A 238 -21.41 9.37 21.09
N ARG A 239 -20.98 9.00 19.86
CA ARG A 239 -19.93 9.73 19.12
C ARG A 239 -20.42 10.49 17.90
N ALA A 240 -21.62 10.22 17.43
CA ALA A 240 -22.19 10.77 16.20
C ALA A 240 -22.86 12.14 16.40
N GLU A 241 -22.67 12.80 17.55
CA GLU A 241 -23.24 14.11 17.80
C GLU A 241 -22.86 15.10 16.70
N GLY A 242 -23.86 15.81 16.15
CA GLY A 242 -23.70 16.76 15.06
C GLY A 242 -23.53 16.13 13.66
N ARG A 243 -23.45 14.81 13.54
CA ARG A 243 -23.33 14.10 12.25
C ARG A 243 -24.72 13.80 11.67
N LYS A 244 -24.88 13.98 10.36
CA LYS A 244 -26.19 13.90 9.67
C LYS A 244 -26.28 12.83 8.61
N SER A 245 -25.14 12.32 8.10
CA SER A 245 -25.08 11.42 6.93
C SER A 245 -24.07 10.30 7.19
N TRP A 246 -24.57 9.16 7.65
CA TRP A 246 -23.76 8.04 8.14
C TRP A 246 -23.74 6.89 7.15
N LEU A 247 -22.56 6.42 6.81
CA LEU A 247 -22.37 5.28 5.93
C LEU A 247 -21.68 4.14 6.66
N LEU A 248 -22.39 3.02 6.81
CA LEU A 248 -21.91 1.84 7.54
C LEU A 248 -21.54 0.71 6.58
N PHE A 249 -20.31 0.23 6.68
CA PHE A 249 -19.83 -0.94 5.93
C PHE A 249 -19.85 -2.18 6.81
N CYS A 250 -20.74 -3.13 6.48
CA CYS A 250 -21.00 -4.33 7.27
C CYS A 250 -20.37 -5.57 6.61
N ALA A 251 -20.11 -6.62 7.41
CA ALA A 251 -19.43 -7.83 7.00
C ALA A 251 -20.22 -8.70 6.00
N GLY A 252 -21.53 -8.56 5.99
CA GLY A 252 -22.42 -9.31 5.09
C GLY A 252 -23.84 -8.76 5.09
N VAL A 253 -24.71 -9.37 4.29
CA VAL A 253 -26.07 -8.89 4.07
C VAL A 253 -26.91 -8.92 5.36
N GLN A 254 -26.84 -10.01 6.13
CA GLN A 254 -27.58 -10.13 7.39
C GLN A 254 -27.07 -9.15 8.45
N HIS A 255 -25.76 -8.94 8.51
CA HIS A 255 -25.16 -7.96 9.40
C HIS A 255 -25.59 -6.54 9.02
N ALA A 256 -25.63 -6.19 7.72
CA ALA A 256 -26.10 -4.88 7.28
C ALA A 256 -27.57 -4.63 7.65
N GLN A 257 -28.42 -5.65 7.52
CA GLN A 257 -29.83 -5.55 7.93
C GLN A 257 -29.95 -5.41 9.47
N ALA A 258 -29.27 -6.27 10.23
CA ALA A 258 -29.31 -6.22 11.70
C ALA A 258 -28.83 -4.85 12.23
N MET A 259 -27.78 -4.28 11.66
CA MET A 259 -27.29 -2.95 12.03
C MET A 259 -28.31 -1.84 11.68
N ALA A 260 -29.02 -1.94 10.54
CA ALA A 260 -30.07 -0.99 10.22
C ALA A 260 -31.23 -1.08 11.23
N ASP A 261 -31.66 -2.30 11.57
CA ASP A 261 -32.74 -2.54 12.52
C ASP A 261 -32.38 -2.04 13.92
N ALA A 262 -31.14 -2.28 14.38
CA ALA A 262 -30.65 -1.80 15.65
C ALA A 262 -30.55 -0.26 15.71
N LEU A 263 -30.14 0.40 14.61
CA LEU A 263 -30.14 1.86 14.51
C LEU A 263 -31.57 2.44 14.53
N ILE A 264 -32.52 1.78 13.86
CA ILE A 264 -33.93 2.18 13.87
C ILE A 264 -34.49 2.06 15.30
N ALA A 265 -34.18 0.96 16.01
CA ALA A 265 -34.58 0.78 17.41
C ALA A 265 -33.98 1.86 18.33
N ALA A 266 -32.79 2.37 18.00
CA ALA A 266 -32.15 3.50 18.70
C ALA A 266 -32.68 4.88 18.25
N GLY A 267 -33.71 4.95 17.39
CA GLY A 267 -34.35 6.18 16.92
C GLY A 267 -33.70 6.86 15.72
N VAL A 268 -32.76 6.19 15.04
CA VAL A 268 -32.09 6.71 13.82
C VAL A 268 -32.90 6.34 12.58
N LYS A 269 -33.09 7.26 11.65
CA LYS A 269 -33.64 6.96 10.32
C LYS A 269 -32.60 6.22 9.51
N ALA A 270 -32.70 4.90 9.45
CA ALA A 270 -31.75 4.04 8.77
C ALA A 270 -32.42 3.18 7.68
N GLU A 271 -31.69 2.92 6.61
CA GLU A 271 -32.07 1.94 5.59
C GLU A 271 -30.87 1.07 5.19
N CYS A 272 -31.14 -0.11 4.63
CA CYS A 272 -30.14 -1.08 4.20
C CYS A 272 -30.11 -1.23 2.67
N VAL A 273 -28.92 -1.20 2.08
CA VAL A 273 -28.70 -1.49 0.66
C VAL A 273 -27.76 -2.67 0.48
N THR A 274 -28.20 -3.68 -0.23
CA THR A 274 -27.42 -4.90 -0.53
C THR A 274 -27.43 -5.22 -2.02
N GLY A 275 -26.68 -6.25 -2.41
CA GLY A 275 -26.71 -6.77 -3.78
C GLY A 275 -28.11 -7.25 -4.23
N ALA A 276 -28.92 -7.72 -3.29
CA ALA A 276 -30.28 -8.19 -3.55
C ALA A 276 -31.32 -7.07 -3.65
N THR A 277 -31.02 -5.84 -3.22
CA THR A 277 -31.93 -4.71 -3.27
C THR A 277 -32.31 -4.38 -4.73
N PRO A 278 -33.63 -4.42 -5.11
CA PRO A 278 -34.06 -4.10 -6.46
C PRO A 278 -33.58 -2.72 -6.92
N LYS A 279 -33.27 -2.58 -8.22
CA LYS A 279 -32.69 -1.36 -8.78
C LYS A 279 -33.48 -0.09 -8.44
N LYS A 280 -34.81 -0.10 -8.65
CA LYS A 280 -35.66 1.07 -8.36
C LYS A 280 -35.62 1.45 -6.87
N GLU A 281 -35.65 0.45 -6.00
CA GLU A 281 -35.62 0.64 -4.56
C GLU A 281 -34.26 1.17 -4.11
N ARG A 282 -33.16 0.63 -4.65
CA ARG A 282 -31.81 1.14 -4.40
C ARG A 282 -31.67 2.60 -4.83
N GLU A 283 -32.18 2.96 -5.99
CA GLU A 283 -32.18 4.36 -6.48
C GLU A 283 -32.99 5.28 -5.56
N ARG A 284 -34.14 4.83 -5.05
CA ARG A 284 -34.94 5.55 -4.07
C ARG A 284 -34.16 5.77 -2.77
N ILE A 285 -33.61 4.71 -2.18
CA ILE A 285 -32.87 4.78 -0.92
C ILE A 285 -31.67 5.72 -1.05
N ILE A 286 -30.92 5.59 -2.14
CA ILE A 286 -29.76 6.47 -2.38
C ILE A 286 -30.19 7.93 -2.56
N ALA A 287 -31.29 8.19 -3.23
CA ALA A 287 -31.83 9.55 -3.39
C ALA A 287 -32.26 10.14 -2.04
N SER A 288 -33.00 9.39 -1.23
CA SER A 288 -33.42 9.80 0.11
C SER A 288 -32.24 10.03 1.05
N PHE A 289 -31.19 9.21 0.98
CA PHE A 289 -29.96 9.41 1.75
C PHE A 289 -29.25 10.70 1.34
N LYS A 290 -29.11 10.97 0.05
CA LYS A 290 -28.52 12.21 -0.47
C LYS A 290 -29.36 13.46 -0.15
N ALA A 291 -30.65 13.32 -0.04
CA ALA A 291 -31.56 14.40 0.36
C ALA A 291 -31.56 14.65 1.88
N GLY A 292 -30.89 13.80 2.68
CA GLY A 292 -30.87 13.89 4.14
C GLY A 292 -32.18 13.41 4.82
N GLU A 293 -33.06 12.72 4.07
CA GLU A 293 -34.28 12.11 4.60
C GLU A 293 -33.97 10.87 5.46
N ILE A 294 -32.86 10.20 5.13
CA ILE A 294 -32.27 9.06 5.83
C ILE A 294 -30.94 9.50 6.42
N THR A 295 -30.73 9.25 7.70
CA THR A 295 -29.50 9.60 8.42
C THR A 295 -28.41 8.54 8.23
N ALA A 296 -28.77 7.25 8.31
CA ALA A 296 -27.84 6.15 8.26
C ALA A 296 -28.14 5.20 7.09
N LEU A 297 -27.11 4.85 6.34
CA LEU A 297 -27.18 3.89 5.26
C LEU A 297 -26.24 2.74 5.54
N THR A 298 -26.77 1.55 5.82
CA THR A 298 -25.98 0.34 5.99
C THR A 298 -25.83 -0.40 4.67
N ASN A 299 -24.67 -1.03 4.47
CA ASN A 299 -24.46 -1.78 3.24
C ASN A 299 -23.49 -2.96 3.41
N ALA A 300 -23.63 -3.93 2.49
CA ALA A 300 -22.70 -5.03 2.32
C ALA A 300 -22.20 -5.06 0.86
N ASN A 301 -20.93 -4.73 0.64
CA ASN A 301 -20.22 -4.80 -0.66
C ASN A 301 -20.78 -3.96 -1.83
N VAL A 302 -21.76 -3.08 -1.63
CA VAL A 302 -22.44 -2.41 -2.74
C VAL A 302 -22.01 -0.96 -2.92
N LEU A 303 -21.69 -0.25 -1.85
CA LEU A 303 -21.41 1.19 -1.89
C LEU A 303 -19.91 1.53 -1.81
N THR A 304 -19.06 0.54 -1.95
CA THR A 304 -17.58 0.69 -1.94
C THR A 304 -17.07 1.35 -3.22
N THR A 305 -17.68 1.05 -4.37
CA THR A 305 -17.33 1.63 -5.67
C THR A 305 -18.55 2.27 -6.32
N GLY A 306 -18.36 3.33 -7.10
CA GLY A 306 -19.44 3.97 -7.85
C GLY A 306 -20.49 4.74 -7.04
N PHE A 307 -20.42 4.75 -5.71
CA PHE A 307 -21.35 5.49 -4.86
C PHE A 307 -20.87 6.92 -4.62
N ASP A 308 -21.73 7.88 -4.86
CA ASP A 308 -21.43 9.31 -4.72
C ASP A 308 -22.43 9.99 -3.77
N ALA A 309 -22.02 10.21 -2.51
CA ALA A 309 -22.74 10.98 -1.50
C ALA A 309 -21.75 11.92 -0.79
N PRO A 310 -21.59 13.17 -1.29
CA PRO A 310 -20.60 14.10 -0.78
C PRO A 310 -20.77 14.43 0.69
N ASP A 311 -21.99 14.59 1.16
CA ASP A 311 -22.30 15.00 2.54
C ASP A 311 -22.11 13.90 3.60
N THR A 312 -21.59 12.71 3.22
CA THR A 312 -21.27 11.65 4.19
C THR A 312 -20.23 12.14 5.19
N ASP A 313 -20.63 12.30 6.44
CA ASP A 313 -19.84 12.88 7.54
C ASP A 313 -19.46 11.90 8.64
N LEU A 314 -20.01 10.68 8.60
CA LEU A 314 -19.62 9.56 9.44
C LEU A 314 -19.45 8.28 8.62
N ILE A 315 -18.29 7.68 8.72
CA ILE A 315 -17.99 6.34 8.19
C ILE A 315 -17.87 5.37 9.36
N VAL A 316 -18.60 4.27 9.31
CA VAL A 316 -18.48 3.18 10.27
C VAL A 316 -17.90 1.95 9.56
N LEU A 317 -16.73 1.53 10.01
CA LEU A 317 -16.08 0.31 9.54
C LEU A 317 -16.46 -0.85 10.49
N ALA A 318 -17.54 -1.54 10.16
CA ALA A 318 -18.02 -2.76 10.86
C ALA A 318 -17.69 -4.02 10.04
N ARG A 319 -16.77 -3.92 9.09
CA ARG A 319 -16.28 -5.01 8.27
C ARG A 319 -14.76 -5.14 8.37
N PRO A 320 -14.26 -6.07 9.16
CA PRO A 320 -12.85 -6.45 9.09
C PRO A 320 -12.44 -6.86 7.66
N THR A 321 -11.33 -6.35 7.18
CA THR A 321 -10.79 -6.70 5.86
C THR A 321 -9.27 -6.78 5.89
N LEU A 322 -8.71 -7.68 5.10
CA LEU A 322 -7.27 -7.79 4.85
C LEU A 322 -6.86 -7.06 3.57
N SER A 323 -7.84 -6.49 2.84
CA SER A 323 -7.61 -5.73 1.61
C SER A 323 -7.38 -4.24 1.92
N PRO A 324 -6.15 -3.72 1.78
CA PRO A 324 -5.89 -2.29 1.95
C PRO A 324 -6.67 -1.45 0.92
N ALA A 325 -6.87 -1.98 -0.30
CA ALA A 325 -7.65 -1.30 -1.33
C ALA A 325 -9.12 -1.11 -0.92
N LEU A 326 -9.75 -2.15 -0.36
CA LEU A 326 -11.11 -2.06 0.13
C LEU A 326 -11.24 -1.06 1.29
N TYR A 327 -10.28 -1.08 2.23
CA TYR A 327 -10.21 -0.12 3.32
C TYR A 327 -10.14 1.32 2.81
N VAL A 328 -9.21 1.62 1.88
CA VAL A 328 -9.06 2.97 1.28
C VAL A 328 -10.34 3.39 0.54
N GLN A 329 -11.01 2.47 -0.15
CA GLN A 329 -12.27 2.77 -0.84
C GLN A 329 -13.40 3.09 0.14
N MET A 330 -13.55 2.32 1.22
CA MET A 330 -14.56 2.57 2.26
C MET A 330 -14.32 3.91 2.96
N ALA A 331 -13.12 4.15 3.48
CA ALA A 331 -12.77 5.39 4.15
C ALA A 331 -12.83 6.60 3.20
N GLY A 332 -12.42 6.41 1.95
CA GLY A 332 -12.42 7.44 0.91
C GLY A 332 -13.79 8.02 0.57
N ARG A 333 -14.89 7.32 0.94
CA ARG A 333 -16.25 7.90 0.78
C ARG A 333 -16.45 9.12 1.66
N GLY A 334 -15.79 9.20 2.80
CA GLY A 334 -15.84 10.34 3.71
C GLY A 334 -14.91 11.50 3.35
N MET A 335 -13.99 11.36 2.38
CA MET A 335 -13.03 12.44 2.05
C MET A 335 -13.61 13.57 1.18
N ARG A 336 -14.84 13.47 0.71
CA ARG A 336 -15.45 14.56 -0.07
C ARG A 336 -15.77 15.76 0.80
N LEU A 337 -15.71 16.96 0.21
CA LEU A 337 -16.16 18.18 0.86
C LEU A 337 -17.66 18.10 1.14
N LYS A 338 -18.06 18.56 2.30
CA LYS A 338 -19.44 18.53 2.79
C LYS A 338 -20.00 19.93 2.87
N SER A 339 -21.32 20.04 2.84
CA SER A 339 -22.00 21.32 2.89
C SER A 339 -22.16 21.89 4.30
N HIS A 340 -21.98 21.04 5.34
CA HIS A 340 -22.37 21.37 6.71
C HIS A 340 -21.28 21.14 7.77
N ILE A 341 -20.19 20.47 7.42
CA ILE A 341 -19.07 20.20 8.32
C ILE A 341 -17.78 19.98 7.51
N ASP A 342 -16.63 20.29 8.09
CA ASP A 342 -15.35 20.31 7.38
C ASP A 342 -14.60 18.96 7.41
N ASP A 343 -15.02 17.99 8.22
CA ASP A 343 -14.37 16.69 8.37
C ASP A 343 -15.34 15.50 8.23
N CYS A 344 -14.82 14.28 8.23
CA CYS A 344 -15.59 13.06 8.38
C CYS A 344 -15.05 12.25 9.54
N LEU A 345 -15.93 11.88 10.47
CA LEU A 345 -15.60 10.96 11.54
C LEU A 345 -15.55 9.53 11.01
N VAL A 346 -14.50 8.79 11.38
CA VAL A 346 -14.36 7.36 11.08
C VAL A 346 -14.36 6.59 12.41
N LEU A 347 -15.33 5.71 12.58
CA LEU A 347 -15.39 4.76 13.69
C LEU A 347 -14.96 3.40 13.19
N ASP A 348 -13.79 2.96 13.62
CA ASP A 348 -13.17 1.72 13.14
C ASP A 348 -13.33 0.59 14.18
N PHE A 349 -14.46 -0.10 14.14
CA PHE A 349 -14.69 -1.31 14.93
C PHE A 349 -14.01 -2.56 14.34
N ALA A 350 -13.58 -2.46 13.11
CA ALA A 350 -12.96 -3.53 12.35
C ALA A 350 -11.44 -3.64 12.55
N GLY A 351 -10.81 -2.61 13.15
CA GLY A 351 -9.35 -2.53 13.30
C GLY A 351 -8.60 -2.37 11.98
N CYS A 352 -9.24 -1.76 10.99
CA CYS A 352 -8.64 -1.53 9.67
C CYS A 352 -7.46 -0.55 9.75
N VAL A 353 -7.57 0.51 10.56
CA VAL A 353 -6.48 1.49 10.74
C VAL A 353 -5.25 0.84 11.39
N GLU A 354 -5.46 -0.04 12.38
CA GLU A 354 -4.35 -0.78 13.00
C GLU A 354 -3.72 -1.82 12.06
N THR A 355 -4.53 -2.36 11.14
CA THR A 355 -4.09 -3.40 10.20
C THR A 355 -3.35 -2.81 9.00
N HIS A 356 -3.83 -1.68 8.48
CA HIS A 356 -3.38 -1.10 7.21
C HIS A 356 -2.65 0.23 7.36
N GLY A 357 -2.72 0.87 8.53
CA GLY A 357 -2.22 2.23 8.74
C GLY A 357 -3.25 3.31 8.41
N PRO A 358 -2.90 4.58 8.65
CA PRO A 358 -3.70 5.72 8.21
C PRO A 358 -3.91 5.69 6.69
N VAL A 359 -5.05 6.19 6.19
CA VAL A 359 -5.39 6.18 4.75
C VAL A 359 -4.32 6.89 3.89
N THR A 360 -3.61 7.86 4.46
CA THR A 360 -2.50 8.58 3.82
C THR A 360 -1.19 7.79 3.75
N ALA A 361 -1.04 6.75 4.57
CA ALA A 361 0.19 5.97 4.70
C ALA A 361 -0.10 4.46 4.72
N VAL A 362 -1.00 4.00 3.86
CA VAL A 362 -1.37 2.59 3.75
C VAL A 362 -0.19 1.77 3.22
N ILE A 363 0.11 0.67 3.89
CA ILE A 363 1.18 -0.25 3.48
C ILE A 363 0.64 -1.20 2.41
N PRO A 364 1.24 -1.22 1.20
CA PRO A 364 0.87 -2.19 0.17
C PRO A 364 1.06 -3.64 0.66
N PRO A 365 0.21 -4.59 0.24
CA PRO A 365 0.34 -5.98 0.63
C PRO A 365 1.62 -6.60 0.05
N SER A 366 2.31 -7.43 0.83
CA SER A 366 3.49 -8.18 0.35
C SER A 366 3.09 -9.33 -0.59
N LYS A 367 3.99 -9.69 -1.53
CA LYS A 367 3.75 -10.76 -2.51
C LYS A 367 3.69 -12.18 -1.91
N ASN A 368 4.38 -12.45 -0.82
CA ASN A 368 4.68 -13.81 -0.35
C ASN A 368 4.14 -14.14 1.04
N GLY A 369 3.14 -13.41 1.56
CA GLY A 369 2.66 -13.65 2.91
C GLY A 369 3.71 -13.38 4.01
N GLU A 370 4.81 -12.72 3.67
CA GLU A 370 5.71 -12.16 4.65
C GLU A 370 4.89 -11.24 5.55
N LYS A 371 4.98 -11.44 6.84
CA LYS A 371 4.32 -10.60 7.82
C LYS A 371 4.88 -9.18 7.66
N SER A 372 4.19 -8.34 6.89
CA SER A 372 4.42 -6.90 7.00
C SER A 372 4.18 -6.55 8.46
N GLY A 373 5.13 -5.88 9.11
CA GLY A 373 4.97 -5.42 10.48
C GLY A 373 3.68 -4.61 10.61
N LYS A 374 3.04 -4.63 11.77
CA LYS A 374 1.87 -3.76 12.01
C LYS A 374 2.28 -2.32 11.71
N PRO A 375 1.43 -1.53 11.03
CA PRO A 375 1.71 -0.12 10.81
C PRO A 375 1.98 0.58 12.14
N PRO A 376 2.99 1.44 12.23
CA PRO A 376 3.28 2.19 13.43
C PRO A 376 2.21 3.27 13.64
N VAL A 377 1.19 2.99 14.42
CA VAL A 377 0.13 3.93 14.80
C VAL A 377 0.09 4.15 16.32
N LYS A 378 -0.34 5.35 16.72
CA LYS A 378 -0.57 5.69 18.14
C LYS A 378 -1.87 6.49 18.29
N PRO A 379 -2.67 6.25 19.36
CA PRO A 379 -3.80 7.10 19.70
C PRO A 379 -3.32 8.39 20.37
N CYS A 380 -3.99 9.49 20.10
CA CYS A 380 -3.81 10.72 20.85
C CYS A 380 -4.43 10.58 22.24
N PRO A 381 -3.70 10.87 23.34
CA PRO A 381 -4.22 10.72 24.70
C PRO A 381 -5.36 11.70 25.01
N GLU A 382 -5.40 12.87 24.34
CA GLU A 382 -6.41 13.90 24.60
C GLU A 382 -7.73 13.67 23.86
N CYS A 383 -7.66 13.34 22.55
CA CYS A 383 -8.87 13.26 21.72
C CYS A 383 -9.14 11.86 21.13
N GLY A 384 -8.25 10.89 21.35
CA GLY A 384 -8.36 9.53 20.84
C GLY A 384 -8.13 9.39 19.31
N GLU A 385 -7.69 10.46 18.63
CA GLU A 385 -7.35 10.38 17.20
C GLU A 385 -6.23 9.38 16.96
N ILE A 386 -6.39 8.49 15.97
CA ILE A 386 -5.35 7.52 15.59
C ILE A 386 -4.43 8.15 14.56
N LEU A 387 -3.16 8.29 14.91
CA LEU A 387 -2.14 8.97 14.13
C LEU A 387 -0.99 8.02 13.80
N HIS A 388 -0.21 8.35 12.78
CA HIS A 388 1.06 7.66 12.54
C HIS A 388 2.00 7.87 13.75
N ALA A 389 2.76 6.84 14.15
CA ALA A 389 3.60 6.89 15.36
C ALA A 389 4.64 8.04 15.35
N SER A 390 5.11 8.46 14.17
CA SER A 390 6.05 9.58 14.02
C SER A 390 5.42 10.97 14.16
N THR A 391 4.09 11.07 14.24
CA THR A 391 3.39 12.37 14.33
C THR A 391 3.72 13.04 15.66
N MET A 392 4.25 14.27 15.61
CA MET A 392 4.66 15.03 16.81
C MET A 392 3.56 15.95 17.34
N THR A 393 2.61 16.33 16.50
CA THR A 393 1.47 17.18 16.89
C THR A 393 0.18 16.57 16.36
N CYS A 394 -0.80 16.36 17.24
CA CYS A 394 -2.10 15.84 16.83
C CYS A 394 -2.79 16.83 15.89
N THR A 395 -3.11 16.37 14.69
CA THR A 395 -3.77 17.20 13.67
C THR A 395 -5.23 17.51 14.01
N ALA A 396 -5.82 16.79 14.98
CA ALA A 396 -7.20 16.96 15.39
C ALA A 396 -7.36 17.98 16.55
N CYS A 397 -6.52 17.90 17.60
CA CYS A 397 -6.66 18.72 18.80
C CYS A 397 -5.42 19.58 19.11
N GLY A 398 -4.36 19.49 18.32
CA GLY A 398 -3.14 20.25 18.57
C GLY A 398 -2.25 19.70 19.69
N HIS A 399 -2.61 18.57 20.33
CA HIS A 399 -1.78 17.95 21.36
C HIS A 399 -0.38 17.67 20.83
N ILE A 400 0.64 18.14 21.55
CA ILE A 400 2.04 17.90 21.22
C ILE A 400 2.48 16.66 21.97
N PHE A 401 2.88 15.62 21.22
CA PHE A 401 3.45 14.43 21.83
C PHE A 401 4.85 14.77 22.35
N GLU A 402 5.05 14.64 23.64
CA GLU A 402 6.39 14.67 24.21
C GLU A 402 7.21 13.57 23.52
N ARG A 403 8.38 13.93 23.00
CA ARG A 403 9.38 12.92 22.69
C ARG A 403 9.63 12.22 24.02
N GLU A 404 9.18 10.98 24.17
CA GLU A 404 9.89 10.10 25.07
C GLU A 404 11.33 10.12 24.53
N GLU A 405 12.18 10.90 25.16
CA GLU A 405 13.61 10.67 25.03
C GLU A 405 13.77 9.18 25.35
N PRO A 406 14.29 8.38 24.42
CA PRO A 406 14.59 7.01 24.77
C PRO A 406 15.30 7.13 26.10
N LYS A 407 14.79 6.50 27.14
CA LYS A 407 15.50 6.33 28.39
C LYS A 407 16.73 5.53 27.99
N LEU A 408 17.70 6.23 27.46
CA LEU A 408 19.09 5.81 27.45
C LEU A 408 19.35 5.55 28.92
N ALA A 409 19.14 4.31 29.34
CA ALA A 409 19.89 3.83 30.45
C ALA A 409 21.32 4.22 30.08
N LEU A 410 21.85 5.24 30.74
CA LEU A 410 23.24 5.57 30.70
C LEU A 410 24.02 4.32 31.18
N ARG A 411 24.15 3.37 30.29
CA ARG A 411 25.31 2.51 30.29
C ARG A 411 26.42 3.45 29.90
N ASN A 412 27.55 3.34 30.53
CA ASN A 412 28.80 4.00 30.15
C ASN A 412 29.29 3.54 28.78
N ASP A 413 28.40 3.52 27.81
CA ASP A 413 28.62 3.13 26.43
C ASP A 413 28.88 4.42 25.66
N ASP A 414 30.02 4.46 25.01
CA ASP A 414 30.61 5.58 24.32
C ASP A 414 29.58 6.33 23.45
N ILE A 415 29.58 7.66 23.48
CA ILE A 415 28.73 8.61 22.73
C ILE A 415 28.73 8.37 21.21
N MET A 416 29.68 7.60 20.69
CA MET A 416 29.81 7.22 19.28
C MET A 416 28.98 5.99 18.88
N GLY A 417 28.24 5.34 19.82
CA GLY A 417 27.42 4.16 19.51
C GLY A 417 28.23 2.94 19.06
N ILE A 418 29.51 2.88 19.47
CA ILE A 418 30.40 1.75 19.24
C ILE A 418 30.25 0.82 20.43
N ASP A 419 29.32 -0.13 20.40
CA ASP A 419 29.22 -1.27 21.32
C ASP A 419 30.43 -2.23 21.08
N GLY A 420 31.65 -1.72 21.10
CA GLY A 420 32.88 -2.48 21.01
C GLY A 420 33.17 -3.13 22.36
N ARG A 421 33.18 -4.47 22.38
CA ARG A 421 33.76 -5.21 23.50
C ARG A 421 35.22 -5.47 23.18
N GLU A 422 36.11 -5.21 24.13
CA GLU A 422 37.51 -5.60 24.01
C GLU A 422 37.66 -7.04 24.54
N MET A 423 38.43 -7.85 23.84
CA MET A 423 38.86 -9.17 24.26
C MET A 423 40.38 -9.31 24.08
N ALA A 424 41.08 -9.63 25.13
CA ALA A 424 42.49 -10.01 25.05
C ALA A 424 42.58 -11.36 24.28
N VAL A 425 43.45 -11.41 23.28
CA VAL A 425 43.61 -12.62 22.44
C VAL A 425 44.79 -13.41 22.92
N THR A 426 44.52 -14.66 23.30
CA THR A 426 45.58 -15.61 23.71
C THR A 426 46.07 -16.48 22.56
N SER A 427 45.16 -16.77 21.61
CA SER A 427 45.47 -17.50 20.40
C SER A 427 44.40 -17.25 19.34
N TRP A 428 44.69 -17.64 18.13
CA TRP A 428 43.73 -17.67 17.03
C TRP A 428 43.83 -18.93 16.20
N LEU A 429 42.79 -19.22 15.45
CA LEU A 429 42.74 -20.33 14.51
C LEU A 429 42.14 -19.89 13.18
N TRP A 430 42.88 -20.08 12.12
CA TRP A 430 42.41 -19.88 10.78
C TRP A 430 42.02 -21.22 10.12
N SER A 431 40.98 -21.25 9.35
CA SER A 431 40.53 -22.43 8.66
C SER A 431 39.79 -22.06 7.35
N LYS A 432 39.86 -22.97 6.39
CA LYS A 432 38.97 -22.90 5.22
C LYS A 432 37.55 -23.24 5.65
N HIS A 433 36.59 -22.47 5.18
CA HIS A 433 35.17 -22.66 5.43
C HIS A 433 34.37 -22.52 4.13
N THR A 434 33.44 -23.45 3.87
CA THR A 434 32.53 -23.37 2.71
C THR A 434 31.18 -22.88 3.20
N SER A 435 30.70 -21.77 2.64
CA SER A 435 29.41 -21.17 2.99
C SER A 435 28.26 -22.10 2.58
N GLN A 436 27.37 -22.45 3.51
CA GLN A 436 26.19 -23.24 3.23
C GLN A 436 25.19 -22.53 2.30
N ASN A 437 25.15 -21.19 2.32
CA ASN A 437 24.21 -20.41 1.52
C ASN A 437 24.69 -20.15 0.09
N SER A 438 26.01 -19.97 -0.11
CA SER A 438 26.57 -19.60 -1.41
C SER A 438 27.39 -20.69 -2.07
N GLY A 439 27.74 -21.76 -1.33
CA GLY A 439 28.64 -22.84 -1.80
C GLY A 439 30.08 -22.39 -2.03
N LYS A 440 30.42 -21.13 -1.71
CA LYS A 440 31.75 -20.58 -1.96
C LYS A 440 32.67 -20.76 -0.76
N ASP A 441 33.95 -21.01 -1.05
CA ASP A 441 34.98 -21.13 -0.06
C ASP A 441 35.42 -19.74 0.45
N MET A 442 35.78 -19.65 1.72
CA MET A 442 36.23 -18.45 2.41
C MET A 442 37.22 -18.79 3.53
N LEU A 443 37.95 -17.81 4.01
CA LEU A 443 38.76 -17.95 5.23
C LEU A 443 37.89 -17.60 6.45
N ARG A 444 38.03 -18.42 7.49
CA ARG A 444 37.41 -18.22 8.81
C ARG A 444 38.51 -18.04 9.84
N CYS A 445 38.48 -16.91 10.58
CA CYS A 445 39.34 -16.66 11.73
C CYS A 445 38.52 -16.78 13.02
N THR A 446 39.00 -17.53 13.98
CA THR A 446 38.42 -17.63 15.33
C THR A 446 39.48 -17.17 16.35
N TYR A 447 39.14 -16.11 17.10
CA TYR A 447 39.95 -15.57 18.17
C TYR A 447 39.55 -16.20 19.51
N TYR A 448 40.52 -16.62 20.30
CA TYR A 448 40.34 -17.18 21.63
C TYR A 448 40.94 -16.22 22.67
N GLY A 449 40.15 -15.90 23.67
CA GLY A 449 40.54 -15.09 24.84
C GLY A 449 40.85 -15.95 26.05
N LEU A 450 40.61 -15.43 27.25
CA LEU A 450 40.68 -16.18 28.49
C LEU A 450 39.60 -17.26 28.54
N LEU A 451 39.76 -18.24 29.45
CA LEU A 451 38.79 -19.37 29.58
C LEU A 451 37.33 -18.95 29.82
N SER A 452 37.10 -17.72 30.33
CA SER A 452 35.77 -17.13 30.52
C SER A 452 35.18 -16.52 29.27
N ASP A 453 35.97 -16.29 28.23
CA ASP A 453 35.57 -15.56 27.05
C ASP A 453 35.00 -16.50 25.97
N LYS A 454 33.91 -16.08 25.35
CA LYS A 454 33.37 -16.80 24.20
C LYS A 454 34.25 -16.50 22.97
N PRO A 455 34.63 -17.52 22.17
CA PRO A 455 35.37 -17.30 20.95
C PRO A 455 34.65 -16.35 20.00
N VAL A 456 35.41 -15.43 19.40
CA VAL A 456 34.90 -14.49 18.38
C VAL A 456 35.35 -14.99 17.01
N THR A 457 34.36 -15.17 16.11
CA THR A 457 34.63 -15.70 14.76
C THR A 457 34.20 -14.70 13.69
N GLU A 458 35.07 -14.47 12.72
CA GLU A 458 34.77 -13.67 11.51
C GLU A 458 35.12 -14.44 10.23
N TYR A 459 34.55 -13.99 9.11
CA TYR A 459 34.68 -14.65 7.83
C TYR A 459 35.15 -13.68 6.75
N PHE A 460 36.08 -14.14 5.91
CA PHE A 460 36.67 -13.36 4.82
C PHE A 460 36.37 -14.02 3.48
N CYS A 461 35.55 -13.36 2.67
CA CYS A 461 35.07 -13.87 1.39
C CYS A 461 36.10 -13.68 0.27
N VAL A 462 37.32 -14.13 0.43
CA VAL A 462 38.47 -13.86 -0.48
C VAL A 462 38.30 -14.47 -1.88
N THR A 463 37.46 -15.49 -2.03
CA THR A 463 37.16 -16.12 -3.34
C THR A 463 36.00 -15.46 -4.09
N HIS A 464 35.38 -14.43 -3.50
CA HIS A 464 34.30 -13.69 -4.19
C HIS A 464 34.90 -12.76 -5.24
N THR A 465 34.24 -12.64 -6.39
CA THR A 465 34.63 -11.70 -7.45
C THR A 465 34.11 -10.30 -7.17
N GLY A 466 34.84 -9.27 -7.61
CA GLY A 466 34.50 -7.87 -7.49
C GLY A 466 34.81 -7.26 -6.11
N TYR A 467 34.25 -6.10 -5.81
CA TYR A 467 34.62 -5.26 -4.66
C TYR A 467 34.66 -5.98 -3.30
N ALA A 468 33.77 -6.92 -3.06
CA ALA A 468 33.70 -7.67 -1.80
C ALA A 468 34.91 -8.61 -1.62
N GLY A 469 35.30 -9.32 -2.69
CA GLY A 469 36.47 -10.19 -2.69
C GLY A 469 37.76 -9.40 -2.56
N ASP A 470 37.92 -8.32 -3.33
CA ASP A 470 39.09 -7.44 -3.29
C ASP A 470 39.28 -6.78 -1.91
N ARG A 471 38.19 -6.43 -1.26
CA ARG A 471 38.21 -5.89 0.09
C ARG A 471 38.64 -6.95 1.11
N ALA A 472 38.09 -8.16 0.99
CA ALA A 472 38.44 -9.28 1.87
C ALA A 472 39.93 -9.67 1.72
N ALA A 473 40.41 -9.78 0.48
CA ALA A 473 41.82 -10.09 0.18
C ALA A 473 42.76 -9.04 0.76
N ARG A 474 42.46 -7.75 0.60
CA ARG A 474 43.25 -6.66 1.21
C ARG A 474 43.24 -6.72 2.74
N ALA A 475 42.10 -7.03 3.36
CA ALA A 475 42.03 -7.14 4.82
C ALA A 475 42.86 -8.31 5.34
N VAL A 476 42.78 -9.48 4.67
CA VAL A 476 43.59 -10.66 5.04
C VAL A 476 45.09 -10.40 4.81
N GLY A 477 45.46 -9.74 3.70
CA GLY A 477 46.86 -9.34 3.44
C GLY A 477 47.43 -8.41 4.51
N ALA A 478 46.65 -7.43 4.97
CA ALA A 478 47.05 -6.56 6.05
C ALA A 478 47.25 -7.31 7.40
N ILE A 479 46.36 -8.28 7.68
CA ILE A 479 46.48 -9.14 8.86
C ILE A 479 47.72 -10.02 8.75
N ALA A 480 47.99 -10.64 7.60
CA ALA A 480 49.15 -11.49 7.34
C ALA A 480 50.44 -10.72 7.54
N TYR A 481 50.53 -9.50 7.03
CA TYR A 481 51.68 -8.62 7.21
C TYR A 481 51.94 -8.32 8.69
N ARG A 482 50.89 -7.95 9.44
CA ARG A 482 51.03 -7.65 10.89
C ARG A 482 51.33 -8.90 11.72
N ALA A 483 50.87 -10.06 11.26
CA ALA A 483 51.13 -11.36 11.90
C ALA A 483 52.53 -11.92 11.62
N GLY A 484 53.34 -11.25 10.78
CA GLY A 484 54.66 -11.71 10.37
C GLY A 484 54.64 -12.90 9.40
N VAL A 485 53.54 -13.15 8.71
CA VAL A 485 53.38 -14.30 7.80
C VAL A 485 53.88 -14.02 6.38
N GLY A 486 53.98 -12.73 6.02
CA GLY A 486 54.40 -12.33 4.67
C GLY A 486 53.24 -12.29 3.67
N ASP A 487 53.58 -12.32 2.38
CA ASP A 487 52.58 -12.24 1.31
C ASP A 487 51.87 -13.59 1.11
N ILE A 488 50.54 -13.58 1.15
CA ILE A 488 49.68 -14.75 0.98
C ILE A 488 48.78 -14.62 -0.28
N VAL A 489 49.15 -13.73 -1.22
CA VAL A 489 48.48 -13.60 -2.51
C VAL A 489 48.83 -14.82 -3.36
N ASP A 490 47.81 -15.40 -4.05
CA ASP A 490 47.92 -16.59 -4.90
C ASP A 490 48.25 -17.93 -4.19
N ILE A 491 48.10 -18.01 -2.86
CA ILE A 491 48.23 -19.27 -2.10
C ILE A 491 46.88 -19.97 -1.96
N ASP A 492 46.88 -21.31 -1.98
CA ASP A 492 45.63 -22.07 -1.68
C ASP A 492 45.09 -21.68 -0.29
N LEU A 493 43.75 -21.69 -0.15
CA LEU A 493 43.10 -21.25 1.09
C LEU A 493 43.50 -22.09 2.32
N LEU A 494 43.83 -23.35 2.14
CA LEU A 494 44.24 -24.23 3.23
C LEU A 494 45.67 -23.88 3.69
N ASP A 495 46.52 -23.62 2.72
CA ASP A 495 47.92 -23.21 3.01
C ASP A 495 47.95 -21.79 3.62
N ALA A 496 47.12 -20.87 3.10
CA ALA A 496 46.95 -19.55 3.68
C ALA A 496 46.43 -19.61 5.12
N ALA A 497 45.45 -20.45 5.41
CA ALA A 497 44.93 -20.64 6.76
C ALA A 497 45.96 -21.23 7.70
N THR A 498 46.78 -22.16 7.21
CA THR A 498 47.87 -22.78 7.99
C THR A 498 48.95 -21.76 8.33
N ALA A 499 49.39 -20.99 7.34
CA ALA A 499 50.37 -19.93 7.52
C ALA A 499 49.89 -18.85 8.52
N LEU A 500 48.63 -18.38 8.35
CA LEU A 500 48.03 -17.38 9.25
C LEU A 500 47.87 -17.91 10.67
N THR A 501 47.54 -19.19 10.85
CA THR A 501 47.43 -19.80 12.19
C THR A 501 48.78 -19.82 12.91
N ALA A 502 49.89 -20.01 12.20
CA ALA A 502 51.25 -20.00 12.73
C ALA A 502 51.77 -18.57 13.02
N GLY A 503 51.10 -17.55 12.46
CA GLY A 503 51.49 -16.15 12.68
C GLY A 503 51.16 -15.64 14.08
N THR A 504 51.73 -14.51 14.47
CA THR A 504 51.49 -13.87 15.77
C THR A 504 50.07 -13.28 15.81
N PRO A 505 49.19 -13.66 16.77
CA PRO A 505 47.89 -13.05 16.91
C PRO A 505 47.96 -11.62 17.43
N PRO A 506 46.92 -10.78 17.24
CA PRO A 506 46.83 -9.47 17.89
C PRO A 506 46.77 -9.63 19.41
N ALA A 507 47.20 -8.63 20.15
CA ALA A 507 47.17 -8.61 21.62
C ALA A 507 45.74 -8.53 22.17
N SER A 508 44.87 -7.76 21.48
CA SER A 508 43.43 -7.70 21.75
C SER A 508 42.66 -7.36 20.48
N ILE A 509 41.35 -7.65 20.49
CA ILE A 509 40.42 -7.25 19.46
C ILE A 509 39.29 -6.45 20.07
N GLU A 510 38.87 -5.39 19.35
CA GLU A 510 37.55 -4.78 19.58
C GLU A 510 36.51 -5.44 18.66
N TYR A 511 35.38 -5.87 19.21
CA TYR A 511 34.34 -6.55 18.45
C TYR A 511 32.95 -6.19 18.95
N LYS A 512 31.97 -6.27 18.07
CA LYS A 512 30.56 -6.15 18.43
C LYS A 512 29.74 -7.33 17.91
N LYS A 513 28.59 -7.57 18.53
CA LYS A 513 27.63 -8.55 18.04
C LYS A 513 26.82 -7.94 16.90
N ASP A 514 26.76 -8.60 15.75
CA ASP A 514 26.01 -8.20 14.57
C ASP A 514 25.06 -9.36 14.18
N GLY A 515 23.82 -9.30 14.67
CA GLY A 515 22.86 -10.39 14.53
C GLY A 515 23.33 -11.69 15.21
N ASN A 516 23.48 -12.75 14.43
CA ASN A 516 23.99 -14.07 14.88
C ASN A 516 25.52 -14.20 14.80
N PHE A 517 26.23 -13.17 14.31
CA PHE A 517 27.66 -13.17 14.08
C PHE A 517 28.35 -12.10 14.94
N TYR A 518 29.68 -12.14 14.93
CA TYR A 518 30.52 -11.09 15.51
C TYR A 518 31.21 -10.33 14.38
N ARG A 519 31.37 -9.03 14.57
CA ARG A 519 32.14 -8.18 13.69
C ARG A 519 33.31 -7.62 14.46
N VAL A 520 34.55 -7.92 14.04
CA VAL A 520 35.76 -7.32 14.59
C VAL A 520 35.90 -5.91 14.03
N LEU A 521 35.96 -4.93 14.91
CA LEU A 521 36.06 -3.50 14.59
C LEU A 521 37.50 -3.08 14.43
N ASP A 522 38.35 -3.53 15.37
CA ASP A 522 39.78 -3.24 15.38
C ASP A 522 40.60 -4.41 15.94
N ARG A 523 41.92 -4.43 15.62
CA ARG A 523 42.93 -5.38 16.07
C ARG A 523 44.12 -4.62 16.59
N ILE A 524 44.33 -4.70 17.89
CA ILE A 524 45.42 -4.02 18.58
C ILE A 524 46.59 -5.01 18.69
N TRP A 525 47.71 -4.66 18.11
CA TRP A 525 48.92 -5.49 18.13
C TRP A 525 49.83 -5.07 19.28
N GLN A 526 50.82 -5.90 19.64
CA GLN A 526 51.69 -5.62 20.77
C GLN A 526 52.52 -4.32 20.57
N ASP A 527 52.91 -4.06 19.32
CA ASP A 527 53.69 -2.85 18.97
C ASP A 527 52.85 -1.56 19.11
N ASP A 528 51.54 -1.64 18.90
CA ASP A 528 50.62 -0.48 19.04
C ASP A 528 50.45 -0.05 20.51
N LYS A 529 50.74 -0.95 21.47
CA LYS A 529 50.68 -0.64 22.90
C LYS A 529 51.93 0.09 23.38
N ALA A 530 53.07 -0.07 22.68
CA ALA A 530 54.31 0.59 23.03
C ALA A 530 54.37 2.08 22.62
N GLU A 531 53.55 2.50 21.64
CA GLU A 531 53.46 3.90 21.20
C GLU A 531 52.48 4.77 22.01
N LYS A 532 51.66 4.15 22.87
CA LYS A 532 50.65 4.85 23.70
C LYS A 532 51.05 5.00 25.17
N THR A 533 52.25 4.59 25.56
CA THR A 533 52.86 4.82 26.86
C THR A 533 54.01 5.81 26.73
#